data_f1360ebae2ea64f555476700bb4ccaeb
#
_entry.id   f1360ebae2ea64f555476700bb4ccaeb
#
_cell.length_a   1.000
_cell.length_b   1.000
_cell.length_c   1.000
_cell.angle_alpha   90.00
_cell.angle_beta   90.00
_cell.angle_gamma   90.00
#
_symmetry.space_group_name_H-M   'P 1'
#
loop_
_entity.id
_entity.type
_entity.pdbx_description
1 polymer ?
#
loop_
_entity_poly.entity_id
_entity_poly.type
_entity_poly.pdbx_seq_one_letter_code
_entity_poly.pdbx_strand_id
1 'polypeptide(L)'
;MVVGRGSSIEAFPLFGYRLEDYDSLFAEKLDLLLKIRDNEHVHWSGRFRPALTGQGVYPRPVQNPLPIWLGVGGTPQSFARAGALGLPLMVAIIGGEPRRFRPLIDLYRETGQRYGHSPDRLKVGVHALGYVAETTQEAADEFFPGYARAVTDVGKERGWPPVTRAGFDAQRGPHGALLIGNPEEVAEKIRRHSEALGGISRLTFQMNAASLPHAKLMRAIEAIGTRVAPALKGDLAAAS
;
A
#
# COMPACT_ATOMS: atom_id res chain seq x y z
N MET A 1 7.73 -7.87 2.43
CA MET A 1 7.81 -7.40 1.02
C MET A 1 6.42 -7.05 0.55
N VAL A 2 6.24 -5.97 -0.23
CA VAL A 2 4.97 -5.65 -0.91
C VAL A 2 5.21 -5.73 -2.41
N VAL A 3 4.37 -6.44 -3.12
CA VAL A 3 4.46 -6.62 -4.57
C VAL A 3 3.13 -6.25 -5.23
N GLY A 4 3.18 -5.60 -6.37
CA GLY A 4 2.02 -5.16 -7.11
C GLY A 4 2.33 -5.02 -8.60
N ARG A 5 1.30 -4.81 -9.42
CA ARG A 5 1.48 -4.68 -10.87
C ARG A 5 2.21 -3.39 -11.29
N GLY A 6 2.32 -2.42 -10.38
CA GLY A 6 2.84 -1.11 -10.70
C GLY A 6 1.82 -0.23 -11.46
N SER A 7 2.10 1.05 -11.56
CA SER A 7 1.27 2.04 -12.28
C SER A 7 2.05 2.82 -13.35
N SER A 8 3.35 2.56 -13.47
CA SER A 8 4.24 3.25 -14.42
C SER A 8 4.31 2.45 -15.72
N ILE A 9 3.61 2.92 -16.73
CA ILE A 9 3.55 2.26 -18.05
C ILE A 9 4.87 2.37 -18.81
N GLU A 10 5.67 3.38 -18.50
CA GLU A 10 7.00 3.64 -19.09
C GLU A 10 8.00 2.53 -18.79
N ALA A 11 7.79 1.80 -17.70
CA ALA A 11 8.64 0.67 -17.31
C ALA A 11 8.57 -0.49 -18.31
N PHE A 12 7.45 -0.67 -19.00
CA PHE A 12 7.27 -1.79 -19.93
C PHE A 12 8.26 -1.77 -21.09
N PRO A 13 8.33 -0.73 -21.92
CA PRO A 13 9.32 -0.68 -22.99
C PRO A 13 10.76 -0.63 -22.45
N LEU A 14 10.99 0.01 -21.29
CA LEU A 14 12.32 0.08 -20.67
C LEU A 14 12.87 -1.32 -20.34
N PHE A 15 12.01 -2.24 -19.91
CA PHE A 15 12.40 -3.62 -19.57
C PHE A 15 12.07 -4.63 -20.68
N GLY A 16 11.69 -4.17 -21.89
CA GLY A 16 11.41 -5.04 -23.03
C GLY A 16 10.09 -5.80 -22.90
N TYR A 17 9.13 -5.30 -22.15
CA TYR A 17 7.78 -5.89 -22.02
C TYR A 17 6.75 -5.05 -22.78
N ARG A 18 5.62 -5.70 -23.10
CA ARG A 18 4.48 -5.07 -23.77
C ARG A 18 3.39 -4.79 -22.74
N LEU A 19 2.75 -3.61 -22.85
CA LEU A 19 1.68 -3.23 -21.91
C LEU A 19 0.45 -4.16 -21.99
N GLU A 20 0.20 -4.76 -23.15
CA GLU A 20 -0.88 -5.77 -23.33
C GLU A 20 -0.66 -7.04 -22.49
N ASP A 21 0.58 -7.33 -22.09
CA ASP A 21 0.93 -8.46 -21.23
C ASP A 21 0.80 -8.14 -19.72
N TYR A 22 0.32 -6.96 -19.36
CA TYR A 22 0.33 -6.43 -17.98
C TYR A 22 -0.17 -7.42 -16.92
N ASP A 23 -1.32 -8.05 -17.16
CA ASP A 23 -1.90 -8.97 -16.18
C ASP A 23 -1.23 -10.35 -16.20
N SER A 24 -0.91 -10.88 -17.38
CA SER A 24 -0.28 -12.19 -17.54
C SER A 24 1.18 -12.18 -17.04
N LEU A 25 1.91 -11.09 -17.32
CA LEU A 25 3.26 -10.88 -16.81
C LEU A 25 3.28 -10.85 -15.27
N PHE A 26 2.37 -10.10 -14.66
CA PHE A 26 2.28 -10.03 -13.20
C PHE A 26 1.91 -11.39 -12.59
N ALA A 27 0.93 -12.09 -13.14
CA ALA A 27 0.52 -13.40 -12.65
C ALA A 27 1.66 -14.41 -12.69
N GLU A 28 2.41 -14.46 -13.80
CA GLU A 28 3.56 -15.33 -13.95
C GLU A 28 4.71 -15.00 -13.00
N LYS A 29 5.04 -13.70 -12.86
CA LYS A 29 6.10 -13.25 -11.93
C LYS A 29 5.73 -13.47 -10.47
N LEU A 30 4.45 -13.34 -10.11
CA LEU A 30 3.98 -13.63 -8.76
C LEU A 30 4.07 -15.13 -8.45
N ASP A 31 3.65 -16.01 -9.38
CA ASP A 31 3.81 -17.45 -9.21
C ASP A 31 5.28 -17.83 -9.00
N LEU A 32 6.17 -17.31 -9.82
CA LEU A 32 7.60 -17.53 -9.66
C LEU A 32 8.13 -17.03 -8.31
N LEU A 33 7.71 -15.84 -7.88
CA LEU A 33 8.13 -15.28 -6.59
C LEU A 33 7.70 -16.18 -5.43
N LEU A 34 6.48 -16.71 -5.46
CA LEU A 34 5.99 -17.62 -4.43
C LEU A 34 6.76 -18.94 -4.43
N LYS A 35 7.09 -19.48 -5.59
CA LYS A 35 7.95 -20.67 -5.70
C LYS A 35 9.37 -20.43 -5.17
N ILE A 36 9.97 -19.29 -5.49
CA ILE A 36 11.28 -18.89 -4.96
C ILE A 36 11.22 -18.74 -3.43
N ARG A 37 10.14 -18.16 -2.89
CA ARG A 37 9.95 -18.04 -1.43
C ARG A 37 9.97 -19.39 -0.74
N ASP A 38 9.26 -20.36 -1.31
CA ASP A 38 8.96 -21.63 -0.65
C ASP A 38 10.03 -22.71 -0.91
N ASN A 39 10.89 -22.53 -1.93
CA ASN A 39 11.90 -23.51 -2.34
C ASN A 39 13.28 -22.88 -2.46
N GLU A 40 14.30 -23.61 -1.99
CA GLU A 40 15.71 -23.23 -2.16
C GLU A 40 16.18 -23.42 -3.59
N HIS A 41 15.83 -24.58 -4.20
CA HIS A 41 16.12 -24.89 -5.59
C HIS A 41 14.82 -24.87 -6.39
N VAL A 42 14.80 -24.13 -7.49
CA VAL A 42 13.58 -23.79 -8.22
C VAL A 42 13.56 -24.42 -9.59
N HIS A 43 12.55 -25.25 -9.84
CA HIS A 43 12.13 -25.69 -11.17
C HIS A 43 10.89 -24.92 -11.59
N TRP A 44 11.00 -24.17 -12.69
CA TRP A 44 9.90 -23.32 -13.14
C TRP A 44 10.02 -23.01 -14.63
N SER A 45 8.89 -22.86 -15.31
CA SER A 45 8.83 -22.41 -16.70
C SER A 45 7.68 -21.42 -16.89
N GLY A 46 7.87 -20.44 -17.76
CA GLY A 46 6.88 -19.44 -18.11
C GLY A 46 7.17 -18.81 -19.46
N ARG A 47 6.34 -17.84 -19.85
CA ARG A 47 6.42 -17.16 -21.15
C ARG A 47 7.44 -16.00 -21.13
N PHE A 48 7.55 -15.30 -20.00
CA PHE A 48 8.23 -14.00 -19.91
C PHE A 48 9.69 -14.07 -19.42
N ARG A 49 10.20 -15.28 -19.23
CA ARG A 49 11.61 -15.51 -18.93
C ARG A 49 12.00 -16.97 -19.23
N PRO A 50 13.30 -17.27 -19.42
CA PRO A 50 13.81 -18.64 -19.54
C PRO A 50 13.45 -19.51 -18.33
N ALA A 51 13.29 -20.82 -18.55
CA ALA A 51 13.00 -21.77 -17.50
C ALA A 51 14.11 -21.82 -16.43
N LEU A 52 13.74 -22.21 -15.23
CA LEU A 52 14.64 -22.59 -14.14
C LEU A 52 14.63 -24.11 -14.00
N THR A 53 15.80 -24.71 -13.93
CA THR A 53 16.01 -26.16 -13.95
C THR A 53 16.70 -26.66 -12.69
N GLY A 54 16.41 -26.05 -11.53
CA GLY A 54 17.01 -26.41 -10.25
C GLY A 54 18.01 -25.38 -9.71
N GLN A 55 17.98 -24.15 -10.22
CA GLN A 55 18.85 -23.09 -9.71
C GLN A 55 18.53 -22.74 -8.25
N GLY A 56 19.56 -22.62 -7.42
CA GLY A 56 19.46 -22.13 -6.05
C GLY A 56 19.29 -20.61 -6.01
N VAL A 57 18.43 -20.12 -5.10
CA VAL A 57 18.18 -18.69 -4.92
C VAL A 57 18.61 -18.25 -3.51
N TYR A 58 19.63 -17.42 -3.43
CA TYR A 58 20.27 -16.96 -2.20
C TYR A 58 20.42 -15.43 -2.13
N PRO A 59 20.51 -14.86 -0.91
CA PRO A 59 20.38 -15.49 0.41
C PRO A 59 18.95 -15.92 0.69
N ARG A 60 18.80 -16.97 1.52
CA ARG A 60 17.47 -17.37 2.00
C ARG A 60 16.94 -16.38 3.04
N PRO A 61 15.64 -16.13 3.09
CA PRO A 61 15.06 -15.26 4.11
C PRO A 61 15.17 -15.89 5.50
N VAL A 62 15.40 -15.05 6.52
CA VAL A 62 15.36 -15.47 7.93
C VAL A 62 13.93 -15.81 8.34
N GLN A 63 12.93 -15.08 7.83
CA GLN A 63 11.51 -15.33 8.12
C GLN A 63 11.00 -16.51 7.29
N ASN A 64 10.25 -17.42 7.90
CA ASN A 64 9.67 -18.58 7.23
C ASN A 64 8.16 -18.68 7.50
N PRO A 65 7.31 -18.46 6.48
CA PRO A 65 7.66 -17.95 5.14
C PRO A 65 7.99 -16.45 5.16
N LEU A 66 8.75 -15.98 4.16
CA LEU A 66 8.94 -14.54 3.93
C LEU A 66 7.57 -13.88 3.73
N PRO A 67 7.21 -12.87 4.54
CA PRO A 67 5.92 -12.18 4.39
C PRO A 67 5.85 -11.42 3.05
N ILE A 68 4.90 -11.80 2.20
CA ILE A 68 4.61 -11.14 0.93
C ILE A 68 3.20 -10.58 1.00
N TRP A 69 3.06 -9.28 0.80
CA TRP A 69 1.81 -8.54 0.74
C TRP A 69 1.49 -8.19 -0.71
N LEU A 70 0.24 -8.37 -1.12
CA LEU A 70 -0.18 -7.98 -2.47
C LEU A 70 -0.66 -6.53 -2.48
N GLY A 71 0.07 -5.67 -3.20
CA GLY A 71 -0.26 -4.26 -3.39
C GLY A 71 -1.36 -4.09 -4.43
N VAL A 72 -2.44 -3.37 -4.07
CA VAL A 72 -3.61 -3.15 -4.92
C VAL A 72 -4.05 -1.68 -4.92
N GLY A 73 -4.58 -1.20 -6.04
CA GLY A 73 -5.02 0.19 -6.19
C GLY A 73 -6.53 0.37 -6.45
N GLY A 74 -7.32 -0.71 -6.59
CA GLY A 74 -8.77 -0.58 -6.83
C GLY A 74 -9.35 -1.50 -7.90
N THR A 75 -8.56 -2.35 -8.54
CA THR A 75 -9.03 -3.34 -9.53
C THR A 75 -9.58 -4.58 -8.80
N PRO A 76 -10.91 -4.92 -8.91
CA PRO A 76 -11.51 -6.03 -8.17
C PRO A 76 -10.78 -7.37 -8.32
N GLN A 77 -10.30 -7.68 -9.52
CA GLN A 77 -9.56 -8.91 -9.80
C GLN A 77 -8.27 -9.03 -8.99
N SER A 78 -7.64 -7.90 -8.63
CA SER A 78 -6.43 -7.91 -7.78
C SER A 78 -6.77 -8.27 -6.34
N PHE A 79 -7.92 -7.82 -5.83
CA PHE A 79 -8.43 -8.17 -4.50
C PHE A 79 -8.82 -9.65 -4.46
N ALA A 80 -9.57 -10.14 -5.43
CA ALA A 80 -9.93 -11.55 -5.54
C ALA A 80 -8.70 -12.45 -5.63
N ARG A 81 -7.68 -12.07 -6.44
CA ARG A 81 -6.41 -12.81 -6.55
C ARG A 81 -5.68 -12.91 -5.20
N ALA A 82 -5.60 -11.80 -4.45
CA ALA A 82 -4.98 -11.82 -3.12
C ALA A 82 -5.72 -12.77 -2.17
N GLY A 83 -7.05 -12.74 -2.17
CA GLY A 83 -7.89 -13.64 -1.41
C GLY A 83 -7.67 -15.10 -1.78
N ALA A 84 -7.76 -15.43 -3.06
CA ALA A 84 -7.56 -16.80 -3.56
C ALA A 84 -6.18 -17.38 -3.20
N LEU A 85 -5.14 -16.55 -3.18
CA LEU A 85 -3.78 -16.96 -2.79
C LEU A 85 -3.55 -16.94 -1.26
N GLY A 86 -4.50 -16.45 -0.45
CA GLY A 86 -4.33 -16.27 0.99
C GLY A 86 -3.20 -15.33 1.36
N LEU A 87 -2.88 -14.36 0.48
CA LEU A 87 -1.84 -13.37 0.72
C LEU A 87 -2.43 -12.13 1.41
N PRO A 88 -1.74 -11.55 2.39
CA PRO A 88 -2.18 -10.29 2.98
C PRO A 88 -2.21 -9.16 1.94
N LEU A 89 -3.19 -8.28 2.07
CA LEU A 89 -3.52 -7.20 1.15
C LEU A 89 -2.91 -5.87 1.61
N MET A 90 -2.26 -5.12 0.70
CA MET A 90 -1.85 -3.73 0.92
C MET A 90 -2.60 -2.82 -0.06
N VAL A 91 -3.55 -2.05 0.47
CA VAL A 91 -4.40 -1.15 -0.34
C VAL A 91 -3.72 0.22 -0.43
N ALA A 92 -3.44 0.68 -1.64
CA ALA A 92 -2.94 2.04 -1.88
C ALA A 92 -4.11 3.03 -1.89
N ILE A 93 -4.26 3.77 -0.80
CA ILE A 93 -5.29 4.82 -0.63
C ILE A 93 -4.60 6.18 -0.69
N ILE A 94 -4.33 6.65 -1.89
CA ILE A 94 -3.60 7.89 -2.15
C ILE A 94 -4.51 9.10 -2.44
N GLY A 95 -5.82 8.90 -2.50
CA GLY A 95 -6.82 9.94 -2.71
C GLY A 95 -8.25 9.41 -2.61
N GLY A 96 -9.20 10.33 -2.47
CA GLY A 96 -10.63 10.03 -2.29
C GLY A 96 -10.98 9.57 -0.88
N GLU A 97 -12.17 9.01 -0.72
CA GLU A 97 -12.63 8.49 0.58
C GLU A 97 -12.22 7.03 0.76
N PRO A 98 -11.58 6.63 1.88
CA PRO A 98 -11.19 5.25 2.16
C PRO A 98 -12.34 4.25 2.09
N ARG A 99 -13.54 4.62 2.55
CA ARG A 99 -14.72 3.72 2.58
C ARG A 99 -15.09 3.11 1.22
N ARG A 100 -14.70 3.76 0.11
CA ARG A 100 -14.94 3.22 -1.24
C ARG A 100 -14.24 1.88 -1.51
N PHE A 101 -13.22 1.56 -0.74
CA PHE A 101 -12.48 0.30 -0.84
C PHE A 101 -13.13 -0.83 -0.03
N ARG A 102 -14.12 -0.54 0.84
CA ARG A 102 -14.76 -1.55 1.68
C ARG A 102 -15.35 -2.72 0.87
N PRO A 103 -16.12 -2.52 -0.20
CA PRO A 103 -16.65 -3.63 -1.00
C PRO A 103 -15.54 -4.50 -1.63
N LEU A 104 -14.41 -3.90 -1.98
CA LEU A 104 -13.28 -4.63 -2.53
C LEU A 104 -12.55 -5.46 -1.47
N ILE A 105 -12.45 -4.94 -0.25
CA ILE A 105 -11.89 -5.67 0.89
C ILE A 105 -12.81 -6.83 1.30
N ASP A 106 -14.12 -6.62 1.26
CA ASP A 106 -15.08 -7.69 1.51
C ASP A 106 -14.97 -8.80 0.45
N LEU A 107 -14.87 -8.45 -0.84
CA LEU A 107 -14.56 -9.40 -1.92
C LEU A 107 -13.27 -10.19 -1.67
N TYR A 108 -12.21 -9.53 -1.19
CA TYR A 108 -10.96 -10.19 -0.82
C TYR A 108 -11.16 -11.22 0.29
N ARG A 109 -11.85 -10.86 1.37
CA ARG A 109 -12.12 -11.73 2.51
C ARG A 109 -13.02 -12.92 2.12
N GLU A 110 -14.12 -12.65 1.41
CA GLU A 110 -15.03 -13.69 0.90
C GLU A 110 -14.32 -14.67 -0.01
N THR A 111 -13.51 -14.16 -0.94
CA THR A 111 -12.72 -15.02 -1.83
C THR A 111 -11.74 -15.87 -1.03
N GLY A 112 -11.02 -15.27 -0.08
CA GLY A 112 -10.07 -16.01 0.77
C GLY A 112 -10.75 -17.13 1.55
N GLN A 113 -11.87 -16.87 2.18
CA GLN A 113 -12.66 -17.87 2.90
C GLN A 113 -13.14 -18.99 1.96
N ARG A 114 -13.62 -18.65 0.76
CA ARG A 114 -14.05 -19.62 -0.26
C ARG A 114 -12.91 -20.55 -0.70
N TYR A 115 -11.68 -20.08 -0.71
CA TYR A 115 -10.48 -20.87 -0.99
C TYR A 115 -9.89 -21.55 0.26
N GLY A 116 -10.59 -21.53 1.41
CA GLY A 116 -10.20 -22.25 2.61
C GLY A 116 -9.15 -21.54 3.48
N HIS A 117 -8.89 -20.25 3.24
CA HIS A 117 -7.94 -19.50 4.07
C HIS A 117 -8.61 -18.98 5.33
N SER A 118 -7.93 -19.13 6.48
CA SER A 118 -8.43 -18.60 7.75
C SER A 118 -8.46 -17.05 7.76
N PRO A 119 -9.41 -16.43 8.48
CA PRO A 119 -9.49 -14.96 8.60
C PRO A 119 -8.18 -14.31 9.06
N ASP A 120 -7.43 -14.94 9.95
CA ASP A 120 -6.16 -14.44 10.49
C ASP A 120 -5.07 -14.26 9.43
N ARG A 121 -5.14 -15.01 8.32
CA ARG A 121 -4.25 -14.86 7.18
C ARG A 121 -4.65 -13.70 6.28
N LEU A 122 -5.94 -13.36 6.26
CA LEU A 122 -6.53 -12.37 5.37
C LEU A 122 -6.38 -10.95 5.91
N LYS A 123 -5.14 -10.57 6.22
CA LYS A 123 -4.80 -9.27 6.79
C LYS A 123 -4.91 -8.16 5.76
N VAL A 124 -5.36 -6.99 6.20
CA VAL A 124 -5.48 -5.78 5.37
C VAL A 124 -4.52 -4.72 5.89
N GLY A 125 -3.67 -4.21 5.02
CA GLY A 125 -2.84 -3.05 5.24
C GLY A 125 -3.28 -1.88 4.37
N VAL A 126 -2.94 -0.68 4.79
CA VAL A 126 -3.15 0.56 4.03
C VAL A 126 -1.82 1.25 3.77
N HIS A 127 -1.61 1.69 2.54
CA HIS A 127 -0.54 2.59 2.15
C HIS A 127 -1.16 3.94 1.80
N ALA A 128 -0.79 4.99 2.56
CA ALA A 128 -1.35 6.33 2.43
C ALA A 128 -0.25 7.40 2.42
N LEU A 129 -0.53 8.52 1.75
CA LEU A 129 0.27 9.73 1.91
C LEU A 129 0.02 10.29 3.30
N GLY A 130 1.10 10.61 4.03
CA GLY A 130 0.96 11.11 5.39
C GLY A 130 2.18 11.85 5.88
N TYR A 131 1.95 12.76 6.83
CA TYR A 131 2.98 13.53 7.50
C TYR A 131 2.46 14.03 8.85
N VAL A 132 3.31 13.98 9.87
CA VAL A 132 2.97 14.39 11.23
C VAL A 132 3.92 15.53 11.67
N ALA A 133 3.35 16.62 12.15
CA ALA A 133 4.07 17.73 12.79
C ALA A 133 3.44 18.08 14.15
N GLU A 134 3.98 19.05 14.87
CA GLU A 134 3.46 19.43 16.19
C GLU A 134 2.04 19.97 16.12
N THR A 135 1.71 20.72 15.07
CA THR A 135 0.36 21.22 14.82
C THR A 135 -0.14 20.80 13.46
N THR A 136 -1.46 20.68 13.32
CA THR A 136 -2.13 20.37 12.07
C THR A 136 -1.87 21.41 11.00
N GLN A 137 -1.78 22.68 11.37
CA GLN A 137 -1.49 23.75 10.44
C GLN A 137 -0.04 23.65 9.92
N GLU A 138 0.92 23.43 10.79
CA GLU A 138 2.32 23.21 10.42
C GLU A 138 2.46 22.03 9.48
N ALA A 139 1.84 20.88 9.79
CA ALA A 139 1.87 19.71 8.93
C ALA A 139 1.33 20.00 7.53
N ALA A 140 0.24 20.76 7.46
CA ALA A 140 -0.37 21.14 6.19
C ALA A 140 0.50 22.09 5.37
N ASP A 141 1.07 23.10 5.99
CA ASP A 141 1.85 24.14 5.31
C ASP A 141 3.21 23.61 4.85
N GLU A 142 3.78 22.68 5.61
CA GLU A 142 5.04 22.02 5.25
C GLU A 142 4.86 21.02 4.13
N PHE A 143 3.79 20.21 4.15
CA PHE A 143 3.60 19.12 3.19
C PHE A 143 3.03 19.61 1.85
N PHE A 144 2.13 20.60 1.88
CA PHE A 144 1.38 21.03 0.68
C PHE A 144 2.25 21.43 -0.52
N PRO A 145 3.30 22.27 -0.40
CA PRO A 145 4.02 22.77 -1.57
C PRO A 145 4.67 21.67 -2.39
N GLY A 146 5.32 20.72 -1.73
CA GLY A 146 5.97 19.59 -2.39
C GLY A 146 4.98 18.58 -2.94
N TYR A 147 3.93 18.28 -2.17
CA TYR A 147 2.83 17.42 -2.60
C TYR A 147 2.11 17.98 -3.84
N ALA A 148 1.75 19.27 -3.82
CA ALA A 148 1.06 19.90 -4.94
C ALA A 148 1.90 19.85 -6.22
N ARG A 149 3.21 20.09 -6.12
CA ARG A 149 4.12 19.97 -7.25
C ARG A 149 4.17 18.55 -7.79
N ALA A 150 4.50 17.58 -6.93
CA ALA A 150 4.67 16.18 -7.34
C ALA A 150 3.39 15.59 -7.97
N VAL A 151 2.23 15.82 -7.35
CA VAL A 151 0.96 15.29 -7.85
C VAL A 151 0.50 16.02 -9.11
N THR A 152 0.76 17.33 -9.23
CA THR A 152 0.48 18.09 -10.45
C THR A 152 1.34 17.61 -11.62
N ASP A 153 2.63 17.35 -11.38
CA ASP A 153 3.54 16.90 -12.43
C ASP A 153 3.15 15.49 -12.94
N VAL A 154 2.86 14.56 -12.04
CA VAL A 154 2.30 13.24 -12.41
C VAL A 154 0.93 13.37 -13.10
N GLY A 155 0.12 14.34 -12.67
CA GLY A 155 -1.20 14.61 -13.22
C GLY A 155 -1.18 15.09 -14.67
N LYS A 156 -0.15 15.84 -15.08
CA LYS A 156 -0.02 16.33 -16.47
C LYS A 156 -0.05 15.20 -17.50
N GLU A 157 0.65 14.10 -17.21
CA GLU A 157 0.69 12.92 -18.07
C GLU A 157 -0.63 12.15 -18.11
N ARG A 158 -1.50 12.35 -17.12
CA ARG A 158 -2.76 11.63 -16.92
C ARG A 158 -4.00 12.49 -17.15
N GLY A 159 -3.83 13.74 -17.58
CA GLY A 159 -4.94 14.67 -17.81
C GLY A 159 -5.65 15.12 -16.53
N TRP A 160 -4.99 15.07 -15.36
CA TRP A 160 -5.56 15.55 -14.11
C TRP A 160 -5.37 17.05 -13.94
N PRO A 161 -6.34 17.74 -13.31
CA PRO A 161 -6.16 19.16 -13.00
C PRO A 161 -5.04 19.37 -11.97
N PRO A 162 -4.41 20.56 -11.95
CA PRO A 162 -3.44 20.91 -10.92
C PRO A 162 -4.05 20.83 -9.51
N VAL A 163 -3.22 20.43 -8.56
CA VAL A 163 -3.62 20.37 -7.15
C VAL A 163 -3.81 21.78 -6.58
N THR A 164 -4.99 22.04 -6.00
CA THR A 164 -5.29 23.28 -5.28
C THR A 164 -5.17 23.08 -3.77
N ARG A 165 -4.95 24.19 -3.02
CA ARG A 165 -4.95 24.13 -1.56
C ARG A 165 -6.29 23.65 -1.02
N ALA A 166 -7.41 24.12 -1.54
CA ALA A 166 -8.74 23.67 -1.14
C ALA A 166 -8.96 22.16 -1.38
N GLY A 167 -8.52 21.64 -2.52
CA GLY A 167 -8.56 20.20 -2.80
C GLY A 167 -7.69 19.39 -1.84
N PHE A 168 -6.49 19.87 -1.52
CA PHE A 168 -5.63 19.26 -0.52
C PHE A 168 -6.26 19.27 0.87
N ASP A 169 -6.83 20.40 1.31
CA ASP A 169 -7.47 20.52 2.62
C ASP A 169 -8.71 19.61 2.73
N ALA A 170 -9.48 19.46 1.65
CA ALA A 170 -10.58 18.48 1.59
C ALA A 170 -10.07 17.03 1.77
N GLN A 171 -8.95 16.67 1.13
CA GLN A 171 -8.33 15.34 1.29
C GLN A 171 -7.70 15.12 2.67
N ARG A 172 -7.31 16.19 3.35
CA ARG A 172 -6.87 16.18 4.76
C ARG A 172 -8.03 16.05 5.74
N GLY A 173 -9.24 16.44 5.34
CA GLY A 173 -10.43 16.38 6.18
C GLY A 173 -10.73 14.98 6.73
N PRO A 174 -11.71 14.85 7.63
CA PRO A 174 -11.98 13.59 8.37
C PRO A 174 -12.21 12.36 7.49
N HIS A 175 -12.77 12.54 6.30
CA HIS A 175 -13.11 11.47 5.37
C HIS A 175 -12.16 11.35 4.18
N GLY A 176 -11.20 12.25 4.04
CA GLY A 176 -10.22 12.20 2.96
C GLY A 176 -9.07 11.23 3.23
N ALA A 177 -8.29 10.91 2.19
CA ALA A 177 -7.24 9.89 2.26
C ALA A 177 -5.94 10.33 2.95
N LEU A 178 -5.64 11.66 3.00
CA LEU A 178 -4.35 12.15 3.47
C LEU A 178 -4.25 12.11 5.00
N LEU A 179 -3.26 11.42 5.52
CA LEU A 179 -2.96 11.32 6.96
C LEU A 179 -1.97 12.41 7.38
N ILE A 180 -2.43 13.67 7.32
CA ILE A 180 -1.60 14.85 7.57
C ILE A 180 -2.23 15.69 8.69
N GLY A 181 -1.47 15.90 9.77
CA GLY A 181 -1.93 16.65 10.92
C GLY A 181 -1.01 16.50 12.13
N ASN A 182 -1.51 16.88 13.31
CA ASN A 182 -0.85 16.58 14.57
C ASN A 182 -1.04 15.09 14.94
N PRO A 183 -0.29 14.54 15.88
CA PRO A 183 -0.36 13.11 16.24
C PRO A 183 -1.76 12.63 16.64
N GLU A 184 -2.52 13.43 17.37
CA GLU A 184 -3.85 13.07 17.89
C GLU A 184 -4.88 12.96 16.74
N GLU A 185 -4.91 13.95 15.84
CA GLU A 185 -5.78 13.94 14.68
C GLU A 185 -5.44 12.81 13.72
N VAL A 186 -4.15 12.54 13.50
CA VAL A 186 -3.72 11.44 12.62
C VAL A 186 -4.10 10.10 13.23
N ALA A 187 -3.92 9.89 14.53
CA ALA A 187 -4.34 8.67 15.22
C ALA A 187 -5.86 8.45 15.10
N GLU A 188 -6.65 9.49 15.36
CA GLU A 188 -8.10 9.43 15.24
C GLU A 188 -8.55 9.11 13.80
N LYS A 189 -7.89 9.72 12.83
CA LYS A 189 -8.19 9.46 11.42
C LYS A 189 -7.84 8.03 10.98
N ILE A 190 -6.75 7.46 11.52
CA ILE A 190 -6.39 6.06 11.30
C ILE A 190 -7.48 5.12 11.87
N ARG A 191 -8.05 5.41 13.04
CA ARG A 191 -9.17 4.65 13.61
C ARG A 191 -10.37 4.65 12.67
N ARG A 192 -10.78 5.85 12.20
CA ARG A 192 -11.89 5.98 11.22
C ARG A 192 -11.63 5.23 9.93
N HIS A 193 -10.39 5.27 9.41
CA HIS A 193 -10.03 4.47 8.23
C HIS A 193 -10.16 2.97 8.53
N SER A 194 -9.70 2.53 9.71
CA SER A 194 -9.80 1.13 10.12
C SER A 194 -11.26 0.67 10.20
N GLU A 195 -12.12 1.43 10.86
CA GLU A 195 -13.56 1.15 10.96
C GLU A 195 -14.23 1.11 9.57
N ALA A 196 -13.99 2.13 8.74
CA ALA A 196 -14.56 2.22 7.40
C ALA A 196 -14.17 1.04 6.50
N LEU A 197 -12.98 0.45 6.72
CA LEU A 197 -12.44 -0.67 5.94
C LEU A 197 -12.72 -2.05 6.60
N GLY A 198 -13.35 -2.08 7.77
CA GLY A 198 -13.62 -3.31 8.50
C GLY A 198 -12.39 -3.92 9.16
N GLY A 199 -11.51 -3.07 9.68
CA GLY A 199 -10.27 -3.43 10.36
C GLY A 199 -9.06 -3.46 9.45
N ILE A 200 -7.98 -2.81 9.91
CA ILE A 200 -6.66 -2.85 9.28
C ILE A 200 -5.62 -3.32 10.29
N SER A 201 -4.64 -4.09 9.83
CA SER A 201 -3.55 -4.64 10.66
C SER A 201 -2.20 -3.95 10.42
N ARG A 202 -2.11 -3.10 9.40
CA ARG A 202 -0.88 -2.39 9.05
C ARG A 202 -1.18 -1.07 8.35
N LEU A 203 -0.38 -0.05 8.67
CA LEU A 203 -0.38 1.21 7.95
C LEU A 203 1.04 1.58 7.55
N THR A 204 1.23 2.12 6.35
CA THR A 204 2.48 2.70 5.88
C THR A 204 2.26 4.13 5.43
N PHE A 205 3.14 5.03 5.87
CA PHE A 205 3.13 6.43 5.49
C PHE A 205 4.10 6.66 4.32
N GLN A 206 3.61 7.23 3.23
CA GLN A 206 4.46 7.76 2.18
C GLN A 206 4.68 9.26 2.44
N MET A 207 5.82 9.60 3.03
CA MET A 207 6.17 10.97 3.41
C MET A 207 7.02 11.70 2.36
N ASN A 208 7.76 10.97 1.53
CA ASN A 208 8.71 11.51 0.56
C ASN A 208 8.04 12.22 -0.64
N ALA A 209 6.74 12.08 -0.84
CA ALA A 209 6.00 12.73 -1.92
C ALA A 209 6.07 14.28 -1.87
N ALA A 210 6.32 14.84 -0.69
CA ALA A 210 6.42 16.29 -0.50
C ALA A 210 7.86 16.82 -0.58
N SER A 211 8.86 15.98 -0.80
CA SER A 211 10.29 16.36 -0.86
C SER A 211 10.74 17.19 0.36
N LEU A 212 10.34 16.77 1.55
CA LEU A 212 10.65 17.46 2.79
C LEU A 212 12.12 17.31 3.19
N PRO A 213 12.70 18.31 3.89
CA PRO A 213 14.03 18.18 4.48
C PRO A 213 14.13 16.97 5.41
N HIS A 214 15.28 16.29 5.40
CA HIS A 214 15.52 15.09 6.20
C HIS A 214 15.18 15.26 7.68
N ALA A 215 15.58 16.37 8.28
CA ALA A 215 15.29 16.65 9.70
C ALA A 215 13.78 16.68 10.01
N LYS A 216 12.94 17.17 9.08
CA LYS A 216 11.48 17.16 9.24
C LYS A 216 10.92 15.75 9.14
N LEU A 217 11.41 14.94 8.19
CA LEU A 217 11.02 13.54 8.07
C LEU A 217 11.39 12.74 9.32
N MET A 218 12.57 12.96 9.89
CA MET A 218 12.99 12.29 11.13
C MET A 218 12.10 12.64 12.32
N ARG A 219 11.74 13.92 12.50
CA ARG A 219 10.78 14.33 13.55
C ARG A 219 9.40 13.70 13.34
N ALA A 220 8.92 13.64 12.10
CA ALA A 220 7.65 12.98 11.78
C ALA A 220 7.68 11.48 12.11
N ILE A 221 8.78 10.78 11.80
CA ILE A 221 8.98 9.36 12.14
C ILE A 221 8.96 9.16 13.65
N GLU A 222 9.67 10.01 14.39
CA GLU A 222 9.68 9.99 15.86
C GLU A 222 8.28 10.21 16.44
N ALA A 223 7.56 11.25 15.98
CA ALA A 223 6.19 11.52 16.43
C ALA A 223 5.22 10.36 16.10
N ILE A 224 5.35 9.74 14.93
CA ILE A 224 4.57 8.55 14.59
C ILE A 224 4.88 7.40 15.55
N GLY A 225 6.16 7.14 15.83
CA GLY A 225 6.58 6.03 16.70
C GLY A 225 6.24 6.23 18.17
N THR A 226 6.34 7.48 18.69
CA THR A 226 6.20 7.79 20.11
C THR A 226 4.82 8.29 20.53
N ARG A 227 4.02 8.83 19.60
CA ARG A 227 2.70 9.43 19.90
C ARG A 227 1.56 8.74 19.13
N VAL A 228 1.68 8.57 17.80
CA VAL A 228 0.59 7.99 16.99
C VAL A 228 0.46 6.48 17.22
N ALA A 229 1.56 5.73 17.10
CA ALA A 229 1.51 4.27 17.23
C ALA A 229 1.09 3.80 18.63
N PRO A 230 1.56 4.40 19.76
CA PRO A 230 1.07 4.05 21.09
C PRO A 230 -0.42 4.33 21.28
N ALA A 231 -0.93 5.48 20.75
CA ALA A 231 -2.35 5.83 20.84
C ALA A 231 -3.27 4.81 20.12
N LEU A 232 -2.75 4.07 19.13
CA LEU A 232 -3.50 3.04 18.39
C LEU A 232 -3.42 1.66 19.03
N LYS A 233 -2.42 1.37 19.88
CA LYS A 233 -2.22 0.03 20.47
C LYS A 233 -3.33 -0.36 21.46
N GLY A 234 -3.93 0.60 22.16
CA GLY A 234 -5.02 0.35 23.10
C GLY A 234 -6.27 -0.21 22.42
N ASP A 235 -6.53 0.20 21.21
CA ASP A 235 -7.72 -0.18 20.46
C ASP A 235 -7.56 -1.52 19.73
N LEU A 236 -6.32 -1.90 19.37
CA LEU A 236 -6.01 -3.18 18.73
C LEU A 236 -6.07 -4.36 19.69
N ALA A 237 -5.86 -4.13 20.98
CA ALA A 237 -5.98 -5.15 22.03
C ALA A 237 -7.44 -5.44 22.42
N ALA A 238 -8.37 -4.53 22.14
CA ALA A 238 -9.80 -4.70 22.40
C ALA A 238 -10.57 -5.36 21.24
N ALA A 239 -9.93 -5.56 20.10
CA ALA A 239 -10.52 -6.13 18.88
C ALA A 239 -9.99 -7.55 18.56
N SER A 240 -9.18 -8.10 19.41
CA SER A 240 -8.66 -9.47 19.37
C SER A 240 -9.32 -10.33 20.44
#